data_d7198f271f86f6b4b2dd0a4a2c786401
#
_entry.id   d7198f271f86f6b4b2dd0a4a2c786401
#
_cell.length_a   1.000
_cell.length_b   1.000
_cell.length_c   1.000
_cell.angle_alpha   90.00
_cell.angle_beta   90.00
_cell.angle_gamma   90.00
#
_symmetry.space_group_name_H-M   'P 1'
#
loop_
_entity.id
_entity.type
_entity.pdbx_description
1 polymer ?
#
loop_
_entity_poly.entity_id
_entity_poly.type
_entity_poly.pdbx_seq_one_letter_code
_entity_poly.pdbx_strand_id
1 'polypeptide(L)'
;MDSEREQILATLQQIVDPVCDTLIGDSEVVLHDLAALPNSIIAIAGNLTGRKVGGRATEQLLELHAAGRLTTRSAYRSVLPDGRRIRSSTMLISVSYTHLRAHETREDL
;
A
#
# COMPACT_ATOMS: atom_id res chain seq x y z
N MET A 1 -21.63 5.10 -1.28
CA MET A 1 -21.19 4.72 -2.61
C MET A 1 -19.75 5.09 -2.81
N ASP A 2 -18.96 4.17 -3.26
CA ASP A 2 -17.53 4.37 -3.30
C ASP A 2 -16.97 4.44 -4.71
N SER A 3 -17.70 5.07 -5.64
CA SER A 3 -17.24 5.10 -7.02
C SER A 3 -15.92 5.87 -7.16
N GLU A 4 -15.74 6.94 -6.39
CA GLU A 4 -14.47 7.66 -6.41
C GLU A 4 -13.34 6.78 -5.88
N ARG A 5 -13.60 6.09 -4.77
CA ARG A 5 -12.64 5.16 -4.21
C ARG A 5 -12.30 4.05 -5.18
N GLU A 6 -13.32 3.49 -5.83
CA GLU A 6 -13.12 2.43 -6.81
C GLU A 6 -12.32 2.92 -8.00
N GLN A 7 -12.56 4.15 -8.45
CA GLN A 7 -11.81 4.72 -9.56
C GLN A 7 -10.34 4.91 -9.20
N ILE A 8 -10.07 5.37 -7.99
CA ILE A 8 -8.70 5.55 -7.53
C ILE A 8 -7.99 4.21 -7.46
N LEU A 9 -8.64 3.20 -6.90
CA LEU A 9 -8.04 1.88 -6.84
C LEU A 9 -7.78 1.31 -8.23
N ALA A 10 -8.70 1.49 -9.16
CA ALA A 10 -8.52 1.01 -10.53
C ALA A 10 -7.34 1.72 -11.20
N THR A 11 -7.21 3.02 -10.96
CA THR A 11 -6.09 3.79 -11.50
C THR A 11 -4.77 3.30 -10.93
N LEU A 12 -4.71 3.09 -9.62
CA LEU A 12 -3.49 2.63 -8.97
C LEU A 12 -3.10 1.23 -9.41
N GLN A 13 -4.09 0.37 -9.68
CA GLN A 13 -3.78 -0.98 -10.18
C GLN A 13 -3.00 -0.93 -11.49
N GLN A 14 -3.26 0.08 -12.30
CA GLN A 14 -2.61 0.19 -13.60
C GLN A 14 -1.11 0.50 -13.51
N ILE A 15 -0.66 1.07 -12.38
CA ILE A 15 0.75 1.42 -12.26
C ILE A 15 1.59 0.32 -11.62
N VAL A 16 0.97 -0.72 -11.08
CA VAL A 16 1.69 -1.74 -10.31
C VAL A 16 2.70 -2.47 -11.19
N ASP A 17 2.27 -3.00 -12.32
CA ASP A 17 3.17 -3.72 -13.21
C ASP A 17 4.23 -2.82 -13.84
N PRO A 18 3.87 -1.68 -14.45
CA PRO A 18 4.91 -0.85 -15.06
C PRO A 18 5.95 -0.33 -14.06
N VAL A 19 5.53 0.00 -12.84
CA VAL A 19 6.50 0.44 -11.84
C VAL A 19 7.44 -0.70 -11.47
N CYS A 20 6.91 -1.89 -11.26
CA CYS A 20 7.75 -3.04 -10.96
C CYS A 20 8.72 -3.35 -12.08
N ASP A 21 8.26 -3.25 -13.33
CA ASP A 21 9.10 -3.51 -14.49
C ASP A 21 10.23 -2.50 -14.62
N THR A 22 10.10 -1.33 -14.03
CA THR A 22 11.12 -0.30 -14.08
C THR A 22 12.18 -0.49 -12.99
N LEU A 23 11.84 -1.17 -11.92
CA LEU A 23 12.79 -1.37 -10.82
C LEU A 23 13.86 -2.38 -11.23
N ILE A 24 15.03 -2.21 -10.64
CA ILE A 24 16.19 -3.05 -10.95
C ILE A 24 16.33 -4.10 -9.86
N GLY A 25 16.59 -5.35 -10.30
CA GLY A 25 16.79 -6.46 -9.37
C GLY A 25 15.48 -7.08 -8.92
N ASP A 26 15.56 -7.93 -7.94
CA ASP A 26 14.38 -8.58 -7.39
C ASP A 26 13.56 -7.54 -6.66
N SER A 27 12.33 -7.37 -7.10
CA SER A 27 11.46 -6.30 -6.61
C SER A 27 10.04 -6.77 -6.54
N GLU A 28 9.24 -6.04 -5.79
CA GLU A 28 7.82 -6.33 -5.67
C GLU A 28 7.08 -5.03 -5.40
N VAL A 29 5.97 -4.86 -6.08
CA VAL A 29 5.08 -3.71 -5.86
C VAL A 29 3.73 -4.28 -5.47
N VAL A 30 3.19 -3.83 -4.36
CA VAL A 30 1.95 -4.35 -3.81
C VAL A 30 0.99 -3.20 -3.56
N LEU A 31 -0.23 -3.37 -4.02
CA LEU A 31 -1.30 -2.42 -3.74
C LEU A 31 -2.25 -3.05 -2.74
N HIS A 32 -2.43 -2.38 -1.62
CA HIS A 32 -3.35 -2.81 -0.57
C HIS A 32 -4.58 -1.94 -0.55
N ASP A 33 -5.72 -2.58 -0.38
CA ASP A 33 -6.97 -1.88 -0.06
C ASP A 33 -7.17 -2.01 1.44
N LEU A 34 -6.93 -0.93 2.17
CA LEU A 34 -6.97 -0.98 3.62
C LEU A 34 -8.37 -1.24 4.17
N ALA A 35 -9.41 -1.03 3.36
CA ALA A 35 -10.76 -1.39 3.77
C ALA A 35 -10.98 -2.90 3.79
N ALA A 36 -10.09 -3.66 3.17
CA ALA A 36 -10.21 -5.12 3.09
C ALA A 36 -9.26 -5.86 4.03
N LEU A 37 -8.61 -5.16 4.95
CA LEU A 37 -7.71 -5.80 5.91
C LEU A 37 -8.45 -6.91 6.65
N PRO A 38 -7.76 -7.99 6.98
CA PRO A 38 -6.33 -8.25 6.78
C PRO A 38 -5.97 -8.79 5.39
N ASN A 39 -6.90 -9.18 4.59
CA ASN A 39 -6.65 -9.77 3.26
C ASN A 39 -6.74 -8.67 2.22
N SER A 40 -5.78 -7.77 2.24
CA SER A 40 -5.88 -6.47 1.60
C SER A 40 -5.18 -6.37 0.25
N ILE A 41 -4.45 -7.39 -0.20
CA ILE A 41 -3.71 -7.30 -1.45
C ILE A 41 -4.67 -7.39 -2.62
N ILE A 42 -4.75 -6.30 -3.41
CA ILE A 42 -5.63 -6.28 -4.57
C ILE A 42 -4.84 -6.26 -5.88
N ALA A 43 -3.55 -5.95 -5.85
CA ALA A 43 -2.67 -6.07 -7.01
C ALA A 43 -1.26 -6.26 -6.52
N ILE A 44 -0.49 -7.04 -7.28
CA ILE A 44 0.90 -7.31 -6.93
C ILE A 44 1.67 -7.63 -8.20
N ALA A 45 2.88 -7.11 -8.29
CA ALA A 45 3.82 -7.42 -9.36
C ALA A 45 5.16 -7.81 -8.75
N GLY A 46 5.88 -8.69 -9.42
CA GLY A 46 7.11 -9.25 -8.87
C GLY A 46 6.82 -10.49 -8.04
N ASN A 47 7.87 -11.10 -7.53
CA ASN A 47 7.70 -12.36 -6.80
C ASN A 47 8.64 -12.46 -5.61
N LEU A 48 8.93 -11.34 -4.98
CA LEU A 48 9.90 -11.30 -3.90
C LEU A 48 9.44 -12.10 -2.68
N THR A 49 8.15 -12.04 -2.37
CA THR A 49 7.59 -12.68 -1.19
C THR A 49 6.69 -13.87 -1.49
N GLY A 50 6.29 -14.04 -2.74
CA GLY A 50 5.35 -15.10 -3.10
C GLY A 50 3.91 -14.81 -2.72
N ARG A 51 3.61 -13.62 -2.22
CA ARG A 51 2.23 -13.24 -1.90
C ARG A 51 1.42 -13.09 -3.18
N LYS A 52 0.10 -13.12 -3.04
CA LYS A 52 -0.81 -13.08 -4.17
C LYS A 52 -1.99 -12.17 -3.87
N VAL A 53 -2.70 -11.82 -4.93
CA VAL A 53 -3.97 -11.08 -4.78
C VAL A 53 -4.88 -11.87 -3.84
N GLY A 54 -5.53 -11.15 -2.93
CA GLY A 54 -6.34 -11.74 -1.87
C GLY A 54 -5.53 -12.13 -0.67
N GLY A 55 -4.22 -11.92 -0.70
CA GLY A 55 -3.35 -12.29 0.39
C GLY A 55 -3.41 -11.33 1.56
N ARG A 56 -2.80 -11.77 2.64
CA ARG A 56 -2.82 -11.06 3.91
C ARG A 56 -1.72 -10.00 3.95
N ALA A 57 -2.03 -8.87 4.56
CA ALA A 57 -1.04 -7.84 4.85
C ALA A 57 -0.02 -8.37 5.87
N THR A 58 1.16 -7.76 5.90
CA THR A 58 2.18 -8.13 6.88
C THR A 58 1.73 -7.74 8.28
N GLU A 59 2.31 -8.40 9.27
CA GLU A 59 2.02 -8.04 10.66
C GLU A 59 2.39 -6.60 10.94
N GLN A 60 3.50 -6.13 10.37
CA GLN A 60 3.92 -4.75 10.57
C GLN A 60 2.87 -3.78 10.06
N LEU A 61 2.34 -4.02 8.87
CA LEU A 61 1.30 -3.15 8.32
C LEU A 61 0.07 -3.16 9.20
N LEU A 62 -0.33 -4.35 9.65
CA LEU A 62 -1.52 -4.48 10.48
C LEU A 62 -1.34 -3.73 11.81
N GLU A 63 -0.16 -3.85 12.41
CA GLU A 63 0.12 -3.16 13.68
C GLU A 63 0.12 -1.64 13.51
N LEU A 64 0.78 -1.16 12.47
CA LEU A 64 0.82 0.28 12.22
C LEU A 64 -0.57 0.84 11.94
N HIS A 65 -1.34 0.11 11.16
CA HIS A 65 -2.70 0.55 10.85
C HIS A 65 -3.56 0.59 12.11
N ALA A 66 -3.50 -0.45 12.92
CA ALA A 66 -4.29 -0.53 14.14
C ALA A 66 -3.92 0.58 15.13
N ALA A 67 -2.65 0.98 15.15
CA ALA A 67 -2.16 2.03 16.03
C ALA A 67 -2.38 3.43 15.47
N GLY A 68 -2.94 3.54 14.27
CA GLY A 68 -3.10 4.85 13.62
C GLY A 68 -1.80 5.50 13.22
N ARG A 69 -0.75 4.71 12.99
CA ARG A 69 0.60 5.20 12.73
C ARG A 69 1.09 4.92 11.32
N LEU A 70 0.22 4.46 10.45
CA LEU A 70 0.61 4.18 9.08
C LEU A 70 0.79 5.49 8.33
N THR A 71 1.97 5.70 7.76
CA THR A 71 2.31 6.93 7.04
C THR A 71 3.13 6.59 5.81
N THR A 72 3.24 7.57 4.93
CA THR A 72 4.15 7.46 3.79
C THR A 72 5.59 7.51 4.29
N ARG A 73 6.38 6.54 3.86
CA ARG A 73 7.82 6.46 4.19
C ARG A 73 8.57 5.99 2.97
N SER A 74 9.72 6.60 2.72
CA SER A 74 10.55 6.27 1.56
C SER A 74 11.82 5.57 1.98
N ALA A 75 12.19 4.55 1.21
CA ALA A 75 13.52 3.95 1.23
C ALA A 75 13.98 3.55 2.62
N TYR A 76 13.11 2.92 3.39
CA TYR A 76 13.49 2.43 4.70
C TYR A 76 13.93 0.97 4.61
N ARG A 77 14.70 0.55 5.60
CA ARG A 77 15.17 -0.83 5.66
C ARG A 77 14.12 -1.72 6.30
N SER A 78 13.96 -2.90 5.73
CA SER A 78 13.12 -3.91 6.35
C SER A 78 13.72 -5.29 6.10
N VAL A 79 13.18 -6.29 6.79
CA VAL A 79 13.67 -7.65 6.72
C VAL A 79 12.48 -8.56 6.44
N LEU A 80 12.64 -9.42 5.45
CA LEU A 80 11.63 -10.42 5.14
C LEU A 80 11.68 -11.55 6.16
N PRO A 81 10.60 -12.33 6.28
CA PRO A 81 10.59 -13.44 7.24
C PRO A 81 11.73 -14.44 7.05
N ASP A 82 12.25 -14.57 5.83
CA ASP A 82 13.36 -15.49 5.55
C ASP A 82 14.73 -14.85 5.83
N GLY A 83 14.76 -13.65 6.39
CA GLY A 83 16.01 -13.00 6.77
C GLY A 83 16.61 -12.11 5.71
N ARG A 84 16.08 -12.09 4.50
CA ARG A 84 16.62 -11.21 3.45
C ARG A 84 16.35 -9.76 3.80
N ARG A 85 17.36 -8.94 3.61
CA ARG A 85 17.24 -7.50 3.86
C ARG A 85 16.79 -6.82 2.59
N ILE A 86 15.82 -5.94 2.72
CA ILE A 86 15.25 -5.22 1.58
C ILE A 86 15.15 -3.74 1.90
N ARG A 87 14.99 -2.97 0.85
CA ARG A 87 14.67 -1.55 0.96
C ARG A 87 13.23 -1.38 0.52
N SER A 88 12.45 -0.73 1.36
CA SER A 88 11.01 -0.61 1.13
C SER A 88 10.58 0.84 1.09
N SER A 89 9.49 1.08 0.42
CA SER A 89 8.79 2.36 0.48
C SER A 89 7.31 2.08 0.62
N THR A 90 6.64 2.90 1.39
CA THR A 90 5.20 2.82 1.59
C THR A 90 4.60 4.15 1.21
N MET A 91 3.59 4.13 0.36
CA MET A 91 2.83 5.32 0.03
C MET A 91 1.41 5.14 0.55
N LEU A 92 1.02 6.02 1.46
CA LEU A 92 -0.34 6.01 1.98
C LEU A 92 -1.16 7.00 1.18
N ILE A 93 -2.19 6.49 0.50
CA ILE A 93 -3.05 7.32 -0.32
C ILE A 93 -4.39 7.40 0.37
N SER A 94 -4.77 8.61 0.75
CA SER A 94 -6.03 8.84 1.44
C SER A 94 -7.07 9.32 0.46
N VAL A 95 -8.25 8.74 0.55
CA VAL A 95 -9.39 9.16 -0.23
C VAL A 95 -10.38 9.72 0.77
N SER A 96 -10.22 10.98 1.04
CA SER A 96 -11.07 11.61 2.03
C SER A 96 -11.52 12.94 1.49
N TYR A 97 -12.76 13.12 1.46
CA TYR A 97 -13.35 14.31 0.93
C TYR A 97 -14.51 14.74 1.77
N THR A 98 -14.69 14.09 2.74
CA THR A 98 -15.77 14.38 3.62
C THR A 98 -15.28 15.20 4.79
N HIS A 99 -14.93 14.91 4.48
CA HIS A 99 -14.41 15.29 5.23
C HIS A 99 -13.91 16.20 5.31
N LEU A 100 -13.94 16.23 4.62
CA LEU A 100 -13.43 16.78 4.52
C LEU A 100 -13.43 17.60 4.78
N ARG A 101 -13.97 17.97 4.77
CA ARG A 101 -14.01 18.64 4.99
C ARG A 101 -13.53 19.18 5.62
N ALA A 102 -13.56 19.21 5.48
CA ALA A 102 -13.02 19.65 5.93
C ALA A 102 -12.32 19.78 6.47
N HIS A 103 -12.49 20.12 6.25
CA HIS A 103 -11.76 20.29 6.67
C HIS A 103 -11.00 20.26 6.84
N GLU A 104 -11.13 20.49 6.62
CA GLU A 104 -10.50 20.58 6.77
C GLU A 104 -9.65 20.54 6.93
N THR A 105 -9.67 20.78 6.69
CA THR A 105 -8.81 20.90 6.75
C THR A 105 -7.90 20.97 7.16
N ARG A 106 -8.08 21.31 7.15
CA ARG A 106 -7.24 21.41 7.30
C ARG A 106 -6.25 21.34 7.45
N GLU A 107 -6.28 21.28 7.37
CA GLU A 107 -5.43 21.08 7.32
C GLU A 107 -4.70 20.59 7.10
N ASP A 108 -4.99 20.32 6.81
CA ASP A 108 -4.31 19.85 6.49
C ASP A 108 -3.68 19.59 6.01
N LEU A 109 -3.81 19.64 5.57
CA LEU A 109 -3.23 19.40 5.15
C LEU A 109 -2.69 19.43 5.09
#